data_faa9f66c8b411a992b37c49560d454b2
#
_entry.id   faa9f66c8b411a992b37c49560d454b2
#
_cell.length_a   1.000
_cell.length_b   1.000
_cell.length_c   1.000
_cell.angle_alpha   90.00
_cell.angle_beta   90.00
_cell.angle_gamma   90.00
#
_symmetry.space_group_name_H-M   'P 1'
#
loop_
_entity.id
_entity.type
_entity.pdbx_description
1 polymer ?
#
loop_
_entity_poly.entity_id
_entity_poly.type
_entity_poly.pdbx_seq_one_letter_code
_entity_poly.pdbx_strand_id
1 'polypeptide(L)'
;LHYPLRRQRQMCIRDSYEGCLKCVEAGFSSIMFDGSHYPIDENVEKTKELVKIAHEHGMSIEAEVGSIGGEEDGVIGRGECADPEECKRVADLGIDFLAAGIGNIHGKYPANWEGLSFETLDAIQQRTGAMPLVLHGGTGIPEDMIKKAISLGVAKINVNTECQLSFADATRKYIEAGKDLEGKGFDPRKLLKPGADAIMETVKEKMELFGSVGKA
;
A
#
# COMPACT_ATOMS: atom_id res chain seq x y z
N LEU A 1 -33.00 3.08 -6.99
CA LEU A 1 -32.26 4.35 -6.84
C LEU A 1 -30.76 4.02 -6.81
N HIS A 2 -30.16 3.85 -8.01
CA HIS A 2 -28.70 3.82 -8.13
C HIS A 2 -28.21 5.27 -8.14
N TYR A 3 -27.93 5.82 -6.98
CA TYR A 3 -26.95 6.88 -6.90
C TYR A 3 -25.64 6.32 -7.47
N PRO A 4 -24.96 7.01 -8.38
CA PRO A 4 -23.58 6.71 -8.64
C PRO A 4 -22.81 7.08 -7.37
N LEU A 5 -22.77 6.15 -6.43
CA LEU A 5 -21.76 6.18 -5.38
C LEU A 5 -20.46 6.45 -6.11
N ARG A 6 -19.79 7.57 -5.79
CA ARG A 6 -18.41 7.78 -6.20
C ARG A 6 -17.73 6.45 -5.90
N ARG A 7 -17.34 5.73 -6.95
CA ARG A 7 -16.74 4.42 -6.79
C ARG A 7 -15.55 4.65 -5.89
N GLN A 8 -15.63 4.20 -4.65
CA GLN A 8 -14.45 4.10 -3.81
C GLN A 8 -13.47 3.29 -4.64
N ARG A 9 -12.30 3.86 -4.90
CA ARG A 9 -11.27 3.14 -5.62
C ARG A 9 -10.88 1.97 -4.71
N GLN A 10 -11.36 0.80 -5.05
CA GLN A 10 -11.03 -0.42 -4.36
C GLN A 10 -9.90 -1.06 -5.13
N MET A 11 -8.73 -1.06 -4.52
CA MET A 11 -7.57 -1.77 -5.03
C MET A 11 -7.56 -3.19 -4.47
N CYS A 12 -7.32 -4.15 -5.33
CA CYS A 12 -7.14 -5.55 -4.96
C CYS A 12 -5.68 -5.93 -5.19
N ILE A 13 -4.95 -6.21 -4.12
CA ILE A 13 -3.54 -6.66 -4.16
C ILE A 13 -3.52 -8.18 -4.26
N ARG A 14 -2.80 -8.73 -5.23
CA ARG A 14 -2.66 -10.17 -5.45
C ARG A 14 -1.24 -10.51 -5.91
N ASP A 15 -0.75 -11.61 -5.39
CA ASP A 15 0.52 -12.26 -5.73
C ASP A 15 0.40 -13.26 -6.90
N SER A 16 -0.79 -13.45 -7.44
CA SER A 16 -1.02 -14.38 -8.54
C SER A 16 -1.83 -13.77 -9.68
N TYR A 17 -1.47 -14.17 -10.88
CA TYR A 17 -2.17 -13.79 -12.11
C TYR A 17 -3.67 -14.11 -12.06
N GLU A 18 -4.01 -15.34 -11.64
CA GLU A 18 -5.40 -15.80 -11.51
C GLU A 18 -6.16 -15.03 -10.44
N GLY A 19 -5.48 -14.61 -9.37
CA GLY A 19 -6.03 -13.75 -8.33
C GLY A 19 -6.43 -12.38 -8.88
N CYS A 20 -5.58 -11.79 -9.73
CA CYS A 20 -5.88 -10.53 -10.42
C CYS A 20 -7.10 -10.65 -11.34
N LEU A 21 -7.21 -11.74 -12.12
CA LEU A 21 -8.39 -11.97 -12.98
C LEU A 21 -9.69 -12.03 -12.19
N LYS A 22 -9.69 -12.70 -11.04
CA LYS A 22 -10.87 -12.71 -10.14
C LYS A 22 -11.24 -11.33 -9.62
N CYS A 23 -10.26 -10.45 -9.41
CA CYS A 23 -10.53 -9.07 -9.00
C CYS A 23 -11.14 -8.24 -10.14
N VAL A 24 -10.73 -8.49 -11.38
CA VAL A 24 -11.38 -7.91 -12.56
C VAL A 24 -12.84 -8.34 -12.65
N GLU A 25 -13.11 -9.64 -12.55
CA GLU A 25 -14.47 -10.20 -12.55
C GLU A 25 -15.33 -9.65 -11.40
N ALA A 26 -14.75 -9.43 -10.23
CA ALA A 26 -15.43 -8.87 -9.06
C ALA A 26 -15.74 -7.36 -9.20
N GLY A 27 -15.23 -6.69 -10.23
CA GLY A 27 -15.53 -5.29 -10.54
C GLY A 27 -14.76 -4.29 -9.66
N PHE A 28 -13.55 -4.60 -9.24
CA PHE A 28 -12.67 -3.63 -8.62
C PHE A 28 -12.35 -2.50 -9.60
N SER A 29 -11.96 -1.33 -9.08
CA SER A 29 -11.57 -0.19 -9.92
C SER A 29 -10.07 -0.10 -10.16
N SER A 30 -9.29 -0.89 -9.42
CA SER A 30 -7.84 -0.97 -9.51
C SER A 30 -7.37 -2.35 -9.06
N ILE A 31 -6.33 -2.87 -9.68
CA ILE A 31 -5.62 -4.07 -9.24
C ILE A 31 -4.16 -3.73 -8.98
N MET A 32 -3.54 -4.46 -8.07
CA MET A 32 -2.09 -4.52 -7.92
C MET A 32 -1.65 -5.97 -8.10
N PHE A 33 -0.70 -6.17 -9.00
CA PHE A 33 -0.04 -7.44 -9.21
C PHE A 33 1.35 -7.40 -8.56
N ASP A 34 1.51 -8.17 -7.49
CA ASP A 34 2.81 -8.43 -6.90
C ASP A 34 3.47 -9.59 -7.62
N GLY A 35 4.25 -9.25 -8.63
CA GLY A 35 5.07 -10.20 -9.38
C GLY A 35 6.52 -10.29 -8.91
N SER A 36 6.86 -9.69 -7.76
CA SER A 36 8.24 -9.58 -7.26
C SER A 36 8.91 -10.91 -6.96
N HIS A 37 8.10 -11.95 -6.69
CA HIS A 37 8.60 -13.31 -6.44
C HIS A 37 8.88 -14.13 -7.71
N TYR A 38 8.48 -13.62 -8.89
CA TYR A 38 8.85 -14.23 -10.17
C TYR A 38 10.18 -13.68 -10.70
N PRO A 39 10.93 -14.46 -11.52
CA PRO A 39 11.99 -13.88 -12.33
C PRO A 39 11.47 -12.71 -13.16
N ILE A 40 12.28 -11.68 -13.35
CA ILE A 40 11.82 -10.44 -13.98
C ILE A 40 11.18 -10.64 -15.35
N ASP A 41 11.66 -11.58 -16.15
CA ASP A 41 11.08 -11.85 -17.47
C ASP A 41 9.64 -12.39 -17.37
N GLU A 42 9.37 -13.24 -16.38
CA GLU A 42 8.04 -13.77 -16.11
C GLU A 42 7.12 -12.69 -15.50
N ASN A 43 7.63 -11.85 -14.59
CA ASN A 43 6.91 -10.71 -14.08
C ASN A 43 6.48 -9.77 -15.21
N VAL A 44 7.39 -9.43 -16.12
CA VAL A 44 7.12 -8.58 -17.29
C VAL A 44 6.04 -9.18 -18.19
N GLU A 45 6.10 -10.48 -18.50
CA GLU A 45 5.09 -11.13 -19.34
C GLU A 45 3.70 -11.11 -18.69
N LYS A 46 3.59 -11.52 -17.43
CA LYS A 46 2.33 -11.52 -16.68
C LYS A 46 1.76 -10.10 -16.52
N THR A 47 2.60 -9.14 -16.17
CA THR A 47 2.20 -7.73 -16.02
C THR A 47 1.68 -7.18 -17.33
N LYS A 48 2.34 -7.46 -18.47
CA LYS A 48 1.91 -7.01 -19.79
C LYS A 48 0.49 -7.46 -20.14
N GLU A 49 0.17 -8.70 -19.86
CA GLU A 49 -1.18 -9.24 -20.09
C GLU A 49 -2.20 -8.58 -19.16
N LEU A 50 -1.86 -8.43 -17.88
CA LEU A 50 -2.74 -7.80 -16.89
C LEU A 50 -2.99 -6.32 -17.19
N VAL A 51 -2.02 -5.57 -17.69
CA VAL A 51 -2.18 -4.18 -18.14
C VAL A 51 -3.28 -4.10 -19.21
N LYS A 52 -3.22 -4.96 -20.22
CA LYS A 52 -4.22 -5.00 -21.27
C LYS A 52 -5.61 -5.28 -20.71
N ILE A 53 -5.74 -6.31 -19.88
CA ILE A 53 -7.02 -6.72 -19.29
C ILE A 53 -7.58 -5.61 -18.38
N ALA A 54 -6.75 -5.03 -17.50
CA ALA A 54 -7.18 -3.96 -16.60
C ALA A 54 -7.69 -2.74 -17.38
N HIS A 55 -6.95 -2.29 -18.38
CA HIS A 55 -7.33 -1.11 -19.18
C HIS A 55 -8.57 -1.36 -20.03
N GLU A 56 -8.77 -2.56 -20.60
CA GLU A 56 -10.00 -2.94 -21.30
C GLU A 56 -11.24 -2.86 -20.39
N HIS A 57 -11.06 -3.04 -19.07
CA HIS A 57 -12.13 -2.93 -18.07
C HIS A 57 -12.18 -1.54 -17.39
N GLY A 58 -11.39 -0.58 -17.86
CA GLY A 58 -11.33 0.78 -17.27
C GLY A 58 -10.76 0.80 -15.86
N MET A 59 -9.90 -0.15 -15.53
CA MET A 59 -9.21 -0.28 -14.24
C MET A 59 -7.79 0.24 -14.35
N SER A 60 -7.26 0.77 -13.26
CA SER A 60 -5.82 1.01 -13.13
C SER A 60 -5.10 -0.22 -12.62
N ILE A 61 -3.81 -0.32 -12.96
CA ILE A 61 -2.93 -1.40 -12.51
C ILE A 61 -1.64 -0.87 -11.89
N GLU A 62 -1.29 -1.44 -10.76
CA GLU A 62 -0.01 -1.31 -10.08
C GLU A 62 0.77 -2.60 -10.22
N ALA A 63 2.08 -2.51 -10.43
CA ALA A 63 2.97 -3.67 -10.44
C ALA A 63 4.16 -3.44 -9.50
N GLU A 64 4.82 -4.51 -9.08
CA GLU A 64 5.92 -4.47 -8.13
C GLU A 64 7.22 -5.03 -8.71
N VAL A 65 8.34 -4.37 -8.37
CA VAL A 65 9.71 -4.78 -8.70
C VAL A 65 10.59 -4.72 -7.45
N GLY A 66 11.48 -5.68 -7.29
CA GLY A 66 12.19 -5.92 -6.04
C GLY A 66 11.24 -6.54 -5.02
N SER A 67 11.67 -6.77 -3.81
CA SER A 67 10.80 -7.33 -2.78
C SER A 67 10.71 -6.41 -1.57
N ILE A 68 9.50 -6.31 -1.01
CA ILE A 68 9.28 -5.60 0.24
C ILE A 68 9.47 -6.60 1.39
N GLY A 69 10.31 -6.24 2.36
CA GLY A 69 10.59 -7.08 3.51
C GLY A 69 9.43 -7.14 4.49
N GLY A 70 9.57 -7.98 5.52
CA GLY A 70 8.59 -8.11 6.60
C GLY A 70 7.66 -9.29 6.46
N GLU A 71 6.51 -9.23 7.13
CA GLU A 71 5.49 -10.26 7.11
C GLU A 71 4.22 -9.73 6.44
N GLU A 72 3.81 -10.35 5.36
CA GLU A 72 2.55 -10.11 4.69
C GLU A 72 1.85 -11.45 4.43
N ASP A 73 0.59 -11.57 4.85
CA ASP A 73 -0.25 -12.78 4.71
C ASP A 73 0.43 -14.09 5.18
N GLY A 74 1.30 -13.99 6.22
CA GLY A 74 2.02 -15.13 6.79
C GLY A 74 3.32 -15.51 6.06
N VAL A 75 3.72 -14.74 5.06
CA VAL A 75 5.01 -14.88 4.37
C VAL A 75 6.01 -13.87 4.94
N ILE A 76 7.15 -14.36 5.42
CA ILE A 76 8.25 -13.53 5.92
C ILE A 76 9.31 -13.41 4.84
N GLY A 77 9.52 -12.20 4.33
CA GLY A 77 10.51 -11.87 3.31
C GLY A 77 11.66 -11.02 3.83
N ARG A 78 12.85 -11.17 3.25
CA ARG A 78 13.92 -10.17 3.33
C ARG A 78 13.71 -9.23 2.16
N GLY A 79 13.45 -7.94 2.41
CA GLY A 79 13.30 -6.97 1.34
C GLY A 79 14.58 -6.84 0.52
N GLU A 80 14.43 -6.76 -0.80
CA GLU A 80 15.52 -6.49 -1.74
C GLU A 80 15.21 -5.18 -2.46
N CYS A 81 16.23 -4.31 -2.56
CA CYS A 81 16.08 -3.10 -3.35
C CYS A 81 15.87 -3.46 -4.83
N ALA A 82 14.93 -2.78 -5.46
CA ALA A 82 14.61 -2.97 -6.86
C ALA A 82 15.76 -2.50 -7.77
N ASP A 83 15.98 -3.22 -8.86
CA ASP A 83 16.88 -2.76 -9.93
C ASP A 83 16.18 -1.70 -10.78
N PRO A 84 16.78 -0.50 -10.98
CA PRO A 84 16.17 0.57 -11.76
C PRO A 84 15.91 0.20 -13.23
N GLU A 85 16.70 -0.68 -13.85
CA GLU A 85 16.47 -1.13 -15.23
C GLU A 85 15.26 -2.09 -15.30
N GLU A 86 15.10 -2.95 -14.30
CA GLU A 86 13.93 -3.82 -14.19
C GLU A 86 12.66 -2.97 -13.95
N CYS A 87 12.76 -1.96 -13.07
CA CYS A 87 11.67 -0.99 -12.88
C CYS A 87 11.28 -0.32 -14.18
N LYS A 88 12.24 0.09 -15.01
CA LYS A 88 11.96 0.67 -16.32
C LYS A 88 11.26 -0.31 -17.24
N ARG A 89 11.70 -1.57 -17.30
CA ARG A 89 11.08 -2.60 -18.13
C ARG A 89 9.59 -2.78 -17.79
N VAL A 90 9.26 -2.78 -16.51
CA VAL A 90 7.86 -2.93 -16.05
C VAL A 90 7.07 -1.64 -16.29
N ALA A 91 7.66 -0.47 -16.03
CA ALA A 91 7.01 0.83 -16.28
C ALA A 91 6.66 1.03 -17.78
N ASP A 92 7.53 0.60 -18.69
CA ASP A 92 7.33 0.70 -20.14
C ASP A 92 6.16 -0.17 -20.67
N LEU A 93 5.60 -1.06 -19.85
CA LEU A 93 4.41 -1.85 -20.19
C LEU A 93 3.11 -1.02 -20.15
N GLY A 94 3.15 0.19 -19.58
CA GLY A 94 1.99 1.05 -19.46
C GLY A 94 1.18 0.83 -18.18
N ILE A 95 1.80 0.36 -17.11
CA ILE A 95 1.20 0.35 -15.77
C ILE A 95 0.89 1.78 -15.31
N ASP A 96 -0.04 1.93 -14.36
CA ASP A 96 -0.43 3.25 -13.83
C ASP A 96 0.38 3.65 -12.60
N PHE A 97 0.90 2.67 -11.86
CA PHE A 97 1.70 2.85 -10.63
C PHE A 97 2.78 1.77 -10.54
N LEU A 98 3.94 2.15 -10.02
CA LEU A 98 5.05 1.22 -9.79
C LEU A 98 5.40 1.16 -8.29
N ALA A 99 5.21 0.01 -7.67
CA ALA A 99 5.76 -0.31 -6.36
C ALA A 99 7.20 -0.82 -6.52
N ALA A 100 8.09 -0.35 -5.66
CA ALA A 100 9.49 -0.75 -5.71
C ALA A 100 10.04 -0.99 -4.30
N GLY A 101 10.79 -2.09 -4.15
CA GLY A 101 11.58 -2.34 -2.96
C GLY A 101 12.69 -1.31 -2.84
N ILE A 102 12.71 -0.54 -1.76
CA ILE A 102 13.74 0.47 -1.45
C ILE A 102 14.20 0.37 0.02
N GLY A 103 14.16 -0.84 0.59
CA GLY A 103 14.46 -1.10 2.01
C GLY A 103 13.25 -0.92 2.93
N ASN A 104 12.06 -0.73 2.38
CA ASN A 104 10.81 -0.68 3.10
C ASN A 104 10.35 -2.09 3.54
N ILE A 105 9.57 -2.16 4.62
CA ILE A 105 9.18 -3.39 5.29
C ILE A 105 7.68 -3.34 5.60
N HIS A 106 6.97 -4.44 5.38
CA HIS A 106 5.61 -4.62 5.88
C HIS A 106 5.60 -4.87 7.39
N GLY A 107 4.66 -4.28 8.12
CA GLY A 107 4.53 -4.44 9.55
C GLY A 107 5.35 -3.44 10.36
N LYS A 108 5.98 -3.91 11.45
CA LYS A 108 6.80 -3.09 12.34
C LYS A 108 8.27 -3.13 11.92
N TYR A 109 8.86 -1.96 11.79
CA TYR A 109 10.29 -1.84 11.51
C TYR A 109 11.13 -2.29 12.71
N PRO A 110 12.19 -3.10 12.50
CA PRO A 110 13.10 -3.48 13.57
C PRO A 110 13.98 -2.31 13.98
N ALA A 111 14.49 -2.37 15.24
CA ALA A 111 15.31 -1.28 15.78
C ALA A 111 16.63 -1.03 15.03
N ASN A 112 17.12 -2.01 14.29
CA ASN A 112 18.31 -1.94 13.46
C ASN A 112 18.02 -1.67 11.97
N TRP A 113 16.82 -1.18 11.64
CA TRP A 113 16.50 -0.80 10.28
C TRP A 113 17.36 0.39 9.81
N GLU A 114 17.98 0.24 8.66
CA GLU A 114 18.94 1.22 8.13
C GLU A 114 18.28 2.42 7.42
N GLY A 115 16.96 2.37 7.21
CA GLY A 115 16.22 3.41 6.51
C GLY A 115 15.87 3.05 5.08
N LEU A 116 15.21 3.99 4.38
CA LEU A 116 14.91 3.86 2.97
C LEU A 116 16.14 4.17 2.12
N SER A 117 16.36 3.39 1.05
CA SER A 117 17.39 3.68 0.05
C SER A 117 16.94 4.79 -0.89
N PHE A 118 17.27 6.02 -0.57
CA PHE A 118 16.97 7.17 -1.44
C PHE A 118 17.81 7.19 -2.72
N GLU A 119 18.98 6.56 -2.71
CA GLU A 119 19.80 6.37 -3.91
C GLU A 119 19.06 5.47 -4.92
N THR A 120 18.53 4.33 -4.46
CA THR A 120 17.71 3.45 -5.31
C THR A 120 16.46 4.17 -5.80
N LEU A 121 15.75 4.88 -4.92
CA LEU A 121 14.53 5.59 -5.27
C LEU A 121 14.77 6.67 -6.35
N ASP A 122 15.84 7.45 -6.20
CA ASP A 122 16.23 8.48 -7.17
C ASP A 122 16.62 7.87 -8.53
N ALA A 123 17.38 6.76 -8.50
CA ALA A 123 17.75 6.04 -9.72
C ALA A 123 16.51 5.48 -10.44
N ILE A 124 15.56 4.92 -9.73
CA ILE A 124 14.29 4.45 -10.29
C ILE A 124 13.53 5.62 -10.93
N GLN A 125 13.36 6.72 -10.21
CA GLN A 125 12.67 7.91 -10.70
C GLN A 125 13.29 8.48 -11.97
N GLN A 126 14.63 8.53 -12.05
CA GLN A 126 15.35 8.96 -13.24
C GLN A 126 15.12 8.03 -14.43
N ARG A 127 14.99 6.71 -14.22
CA ARG A 127 14.76 5.71 -15.26
C ARG A 127 13.32 5.67 -15.75
N THR A 128 12.37 5.81 -14.82
CA THR A 128 10.93 5.67 -15.11
C THR A 128 10.24 7.01 -15.42
N GLY A 129 10.93 8.13 -15.20
CA GLY A 129 10.43 9.47 -15.51
C GLY A 129 9.23 9.87 -14.66
N ALA A 130 8.09 10.18 -15.29
CA ALA A 130 6.89 10.64 -14.60
C ALA A 130 6.02 9.52 -14.01
N MET A 131 6.52 8.27 -13.95
CA MET A 131 5.79 7.14 -13.37
C MET A 131 5.48 7.41 -11.88
N PRO A 132 4.21 7.35 -11.44
CA PRO A 132 3.88 7.48 -10.03
C PRO A 132 4.43 6.28 -9.25
N LEU A 133 5.31 6.56 -8.28
CA LEU A 133 5.91 5.52 -7.44
C LEU A 133 5.07 5.26 -6.20
N VAL A 134 5.05 4.01 -5.76
CA VAL A 134 4.31 3.56 -4.58
C VAL A 134 5.27 3.09 -3.50
N LEU A 135 5.05 3.56 -2.28
CA LEU A 135 5.74 3.11 -1.08
C LEU A 135 4.82 2.22 -0.25
N HIS A 136 5.12 0.93 -0.22
CA HIS A 136 4.48 -0.03 0.69
C HIS A 136 5.13 0.02 2.07
N GLY A 137 4.45 -0.51 3.09
CA GLY A 137 4.98 -0.58 4.45
C GLY A 137 5.18 0.78 5.11
N GLY A 138 4.31 1.75 4.85
CA GLY A 138 4.44 3.13 5.33
C GLY A 138 4.31 3.35 6.85
N THR A 139 4.12 2.28 7.64
CA THR A 139 3.95 2.37 9.10
C THR A 139 5.27 2.59 9.80
N GLY A 140 5.40 3.67 10.59
CA GLY A 140 6.56 3.89 11.46
C GLY A 140 7.81 4.41 10.76
N ILE A 141 7.74 4.77 9.49
CA ILE A 141 8.82 5.47 8.79
C ILE A 141 8.88 6.92 9.31
N PRO A 142 10.08 7.46 9.64
CA PRO A 142 10.23 8.84 10.07
C PRO A 142 9.65 9.85 9.07
N GLU A 143 9.05 10.93 9.59
CA GLU A 143 8.37 11.93 8.76
C GLU A 143 9.25 12.59 7.71
N ASP A 144 10.52 12.86 8.05
CA ASP A 144 11.50 13.43 7.15
C ASP A 144 11.83 12.49 5.98
N MET A 145 11.89 11.18 6.25
CA MET A 145 12.06 10.15 5.21
C MET A 145 10.84 10.07 4.29
N ILE A 146 9.62 10.13 4.85
CA ILE A 146 8.38 10.17 4.07
C ILE A 146 8.36 11.40 3.15
N LYS A 147 8.64 12.58 3.70
CA LYS A 147 8.67 13.84 2.92
C LYS A 147 9.73 13.79 1.82
N LYS A 148 10.90 13.22 2.11
CA LYS A 148 11.94 13.02 1.11
C LYS A 148 11.54 12.03 0.02
N ALA A 149 10.91 10.90 0.39
CA ALA A 149 10.40 9.92 -0.59
C ALA A 149 9.37 10.56 -1.53
N ILE A 150 8.44 11.36 -0.99
CA ILE A 150 7.45 12.10 -1.79
C ILE A 150 8.15 13.07 -2.76
N SER A 151 9.19 13.78 -2.31
CA SER A 151 9.97 14.69 -3.18
C SER A 151 10.71 13.98 -4.31
N LEU A 152 10.93 12.67 -4.19
CA LEU A 152 11.58 11.79 -5.16
C LEU A 152 10.58 10.96 -5.99
N GLY A 153 9.30 11.36 -6.06
CA GLY A 153 8.32 10.76 -6.96
C GLY A 153 7.36 9.76 -6.33
N VAL A 154 7.43 9.51 -5.02
CA VAL A 154 6.41 8.70 -4.35
C VAL A 154 5.08 9.46 -4.33
N ALA A 155 4.08 8.90 -5.01
CA ALA A 155 2.75 9.48 -5.18
C ALA A 155 1.65 8.74 -4.38
N LYS A 156 1.92 7.53 -3.92
CA LYS A 156 1.02 6.69 -3.11
C LYS A 156 1.80 6.03 -1.98
N ILE A 157 1.22 5.99 -0.79
CA ILE A 157 1.81 5.33 0.39
C ILE A 157 0.76 4.44 1.03
N ASN A 158 1.09 3.17 1.23
CA ASN A 158 0.21 2.20 1.89
C ASN A 158 0.49 2.18 3.39
N VAL A 159 -0.54 2.46 4.20
CA VAL A 159 -0.48 2.41 5.66
C VAL A 159 -1.59 1.51 6.19
N ASN A 160 -1.23 0.39 6.81
CA ASN A 160 -2.18 -0.57 7.38
C ASN A 160 -1.89 -0.83 8.87
N THR A 161 -0.69 -1.29 9.20
CA THR A 161 -0.35 -1.74 10.56
C THR A 161 -0.58 -0.65 11.61
N GLU A 162 -0.29 0.61 11.31
CA GLU A 162 -0.52 1.72 12.23
C GLU A 162 -2.01 1.93 12.53
N CYS A 163 -2.87 1.79 11.52
CA CYS A 163 -4.32 1.83 11.71
C CYS A 163 -4.81 0.67 12.58
N GLN A 164 -4.28 -0.54 12.39
CA GLN A 164 -4.62 -1.70 13.20
C GLN A 164 -4.17 -1.53 14.65
N LEU A 165 -2.97 -1.01 14.86
CA LEU A 165 -2.43 -0.77 16.21
C LEU A 165 -3.21 0.29 16.97
N SER A 166 -3.58 1.40 16.32
CA SER A 166 -4.39 2.45 16.93
C SER A 166 -5.78 1.95 17.31
N PHE A 167 -6.40 1.15 16.44
CA PHE A 167 -7.67 0.49 16.72
C PHE A 167 -7.57 -0.44 17.95
N ALA A 168 -6.57 -1.31 17.96
CA ALA A 168 -6.38 -2.29 19.03
C ALA A 168 -6.12 -1.62 20.37
N ASP A 169 -5.29 -0.59 20.41
CA ASP A 169 -4.96 0.17 21.63
C ASP A 169 -6.18 0.89 22.20
N ALA A 170 -6.93 1.61 21.37
CA ALA A 170 -8.11 2.33 21.81
C ALA A 170 -9.23 1.38 22.30
N THR A 171 -9.41 0.23 21.64
CA THR A 171 -10.38 -0.79 22.07
C THR A 171 -9.94 -1.43 23.38
N ARG A 172 -8.66 -1.73 23.56
CA ARG A 172 -8.10 -2.26 24.81
C ARG A 172 -8.34 -1.29 25.97
N LYS A 173 -8.01 -0.01 25.80
CA LYS A 173 -8.26 1.03 26.81
C LYS A 173 -9.73 1.13 27.21
N TYR A 174 -10.65 0.95 26.28
CA TYR A 174 -12.08 0.93 26.56
C TYR A 174 -12.46 -0.23 27.49
N ILE A 175 -11.95 -1.43 27.20
CA ILE A 175 -12.18 -2.63 28.00
C ILE A 175 -11.49 -2.54 29.37
N GLU A 176 -10.23 -2.13 29.43
CA GLU A 176 -9.48 -1.97 30.69
C GLU A 176 -10.13 -0.95 31.63
N ALA A 177 -10.81 0.07 31.06
CA ALA A 177 -11.59 1.03 31.84
C ALA A 177 -12.96 0.49 32.31
N GLY A 178 -13.30 -0.78 32.03
CA GLY A 178 -14.58 -1.42 32.42
C GLY A 178 -15.81 -0.87 31.70
N LYS A 179 -15.63 -0.07 30.65
CA LYS A 179 -16.75 0.57 29.94
C LYS A 179 -17.65 -0.40 29.19
N ASP A 180 -17.15 -1.55 28.84
CA ASP A 180 -17.89 -2.67 28.27
C ASP A 180 -18.90 -3.28 29.26
N LEU A 181 -18.65 -3.15 30.56
CA LEU A 181 -19.52 -3.63 31.63
C LEU A 181 -20.61 -2.63 32.03
N GLU A 182 -20.50 -1.37 31.60
CA GLU A 182 -21.45 -0.31 31.92
C GLU A 182 -22.62 -0.26 30.93
N GLY A 183 -23.85 -0.46 31.43
CA GLY A 183 -25.08 -0.39 30.63
C GLY A 183 -25.03 -1.33 29.39
N LYS A 184 -25.01 -0.76 28.18
CA LYS A 184 -24.84 -1.50 26.91
C LYS A 184 -23.45 -1.29 26.31
N GLY A 185 -22.41 -1.12 27.09
CA GLY A 185 -21.03 -0.93 26.64
C GLY A 185 -20.49 -2.10 25.81
N PHE A 186 -21.01 -3.33 26.03
CA PHE A 186 -20.68 -4.53 25.26
C PHE A 186 -21.28 -4.58 23.84
N ASP A 187 -22.22 -3.68 23.50
CA ASP A 187 -22.75 -3.58 22.13
C ASP A 187 -21.59 -3.32 21.15
N PRO A 188 -21.39 -4.16 20.11
CA PRO A 188 -20.27 -4.00 19.18
C PRO A 188 -20.13 -2.58 18.60
N ARG A 189 -21.23 -1.89 18.39
CA ARG A 189 -21.23 -0.49 17.90
C ARG A 189 -20.57 0.48 18.90
N LYS A 190 -20.66 0.20 20.21
CA LYS A 190 -20.04 0.98 21.26
C LYS A 190 -18.63 0.50 21.58
N LEU A 191 -18.47 -0.83 21.67
CA LEU A 191 -17.20 -1.48 21.97
C LEU A 191 -16.11 -1.15 20.93
N LEU A 192 -16.48 -1.15 19.64
CA LEU A 192 -15.54 -0.92 18.54
C LEU A 192 -15.41 0.55 18.13
N LYS A 193 -16.31 1.42 18.62
CA LYS A 193 -16.29 2.84 18.27
C LYS A 193 -14.97 3.56 18.61
N PRO A 194 -14.37 3.40 19.79
CA PRO A 194 -13.08 4.02 20.11
C PRO A 194 -11.97 3.62 19.12
N GLY A 195 -11.96 2.36 18.71
CA GLY A 195 -11.02 1.87 17.69
C GLY A 195 -11.24 2.52 16.34
N ALA A 196 -12.50 2.63 15.90
CA ALA A 196 -12.84 3.31 14.65
C ALA A 196 -12.46 4.81 14.67
N ASP A 197 -12.72 5.49 15.79
CA ASP A 197 -12.34 6.89 15.98
C ASP A 197 -10.80 7.05 15.93
N ALA A 198 -10.04 6.13 16.53
CA ALA A 198 -8.59 6.14 16.51
C ALA A 198 -8.02 5.94 15.09
N ILE A 199 -8.61 5.04 14.27
CA ILE A 199 -8.23 4.92 12.85
C ILE A 199 -8.45 6.24 12.11
N MET A 200 -9.58 6.92 12.34
CA MET A 200 -9.87 8.20 11.69
C MET A 200 -8.80 9.25 12.01
N GLU A 201 -8.35 9.34 13.25
CA GLU A 201 -7.29 10.29 13.62
C GLU A 201 -5.95 9.89 12.97
N THR A 202 -5.58 8.61 13.00
CA THR A 202 -4.38 8.12 12.29
C THR A 202 -4.43 8.48 10.79
N VAL A 203 -5.56 8.29 10.13
CA VAL A 203 -5.72 8.63 8.70
C VAL A 203 -5.58 10.14 8.46
N LYS A 204 -6.15 10.98 9.32
CA LYS A 204 -6.00 12.45 9.23
C LYS A 204 -4.53 12.87 9.35
N GLU A 205 -3.82 12.36 10.34
CA GLU A 205 -2.39 12.62 10.54
C GLU A 205 -1.58 12.23 9.30
N LYS A 206 -1.87 11.06 8.70
CA LYS A 206 -1.19 10.64 7.46
C LYS A 206 -1.55 11.52 6.27
N MET A 207 -2.80 11.94 6.13
CA MET A 207 -3.20 12.87 5.07
C MET A 207 -2.48 14.21 5.18
N GLU A 208 -2.28 14.73 6.37
CA GLU A 208 -1.49 15.95 6.62
C GLU A 208 -0.02 15.71 6.28
N LEU A 209 0.58 14.65 6.82
CA LEU A 209 1.97 14.29 6.58
C LEU A 209 2.29 14.12 5.09
N PHE A 210 1.40 13.47 4.34
CA PHE A 210 1.57 13.20 2.91
C PHE A 210 1.20 14.40 2.03
N GLY A 211 0.67 15.48 2.62
CA GLY A 211 0.28 16.69 1.90
C GLY A 211 -0.91 16.49 0.97
N SER A 212 -1.80 15.51 1.27
CA SER A 212 -2.98 15.19 0.44
C SER A 212 -4.24 15.97 0.85
N VAL A 213 -4.21 16.71 1.95
CA VAL A 213 -5.35 17.52 2.43
C VAL A 213 -5.69 18.60 1.40
N GLY A 214 -6.99 18.67 1.03
CA GLY A 214 -7.50 19.65 0.07
C GLY A 214 -7.10 19.38 -1.39
N LYS A 215 -6.64 18.18 -1.72
CA LYS A 215 -6.21 17.79 -3.09
C LYS A 215 -7.18 16.85 -3.80
N ALA A 216 -8.32 16.52 -3.18
CA ALA A 216 -9.36 15.70 -3.77
C ALA A 216 -10.44 16.56 -4.47
#